data_dc2695e19ffaaad1cdf21301608b08f2
#
_entry.id   dc2695e19ffaaad1cdf21301608b08f2
#
_cell.length_a   1.000
_cell.length_b   1.000
_cell.length_c   1.000
_cell.angle_alpha   90.00
_cell.angle_beta   90.00
_cell.angle_gamma   90.00
#
_symmetry.space_group_name_H-M   'P 1'
#
loop_
_entity.id
_entity.type
_entity.pdbx_description
1 polymer ?
#
loop_
_entity_poly.entity_id
_entity_poly.type
_entity_poly.pdbx_seq_one_letter_code
_entity_poly.pdbx_strand_id
1 'polypeptide(L)'
;TLLASSAASDVYKRQIVTNATNIKVGDYVPVARIGAVLPGDFKIKKGKLRGVLSEGMFCGAEELTIPSAFVEDHKKDGIYILDHQDSFELGMDVRDVLGINDALIEFEITSNRPDCRSIIGIAREAAVTLGKELKYPEIKVQACDEEMSFEIDIQTDLCKRYCGRVVKDVKVGQSPYWMQRKLIEAGMRPISNIVDITNYVMLELGQPLHAFDLDDIKYLSLIHISEPTRHWAI
;
A
#
# COMPACT_ATOMS: atom_id res chain seq x y z
N THR A 1 -16.07 -27.51 8.07
CA THR A 1 -17.01 -26.96 7.09
C THR A 1 -16.40 -27.16 5.72
N LEU A 2 -17.11 -27.83 4.83
CA LEU A 2 -16.68 -28.05 3.44
C LEU A 2 -17.23 -26.87 2.62
N LEU A 3 -16.38 -25.94 2.25
CA LEU A 3 -16.72 -24.90 1.28
C LEU A 3 -16.16 -25.33 -0.07
N ALA A 4 -17.06 -25.66 -1.00
CA ALA A 4 -16.72 -25.78 -2.41
C ALA A 4 -16.83 -24.39 -3.01
N SER A 5 -15.69 -23.73 -3.26
CA SER A 5 -15.66 -22.47 -4.01
C SER A 5 -15.68 -22.80 -5.50
N SER A 6 -16.71 -22.35 -6.21
CA SER A 6 -16.72 -22.35 -7.66
C SER A 6 -16.33 -20.95 -8.13
N ALA A 7 -15.16 -20.80 -8.71
CA ALA A 7 -14.84 -19.58 -9.43
C ALA A 7 -15.74 -19.46 -10.66
N ALA A 8 -16.46 -18.37 -10.77
CA ALA A 8 -17.41 -18.12 -11.85
C ALA A 8 -16.71 -17.51 -13.08
N SER A 9 -15.81 -18.24 -13.68
CA SER A 9 -15.50 -18.06 -15.09
C SER A 9 -15.45 -19.45 -15.73
N ASP A 10 -15.88 -19.57 -16.97
CA ASP A 10 -16.02 -20.83 -17.72
C ASP A 10 -14.72 -21.65 -17.86
N VAL A 11 -13.63 -21.19 -17.26
CA VAL A 11 -12.33 -21.78 -17.50
C VAL A 11 -11.97 -22.86 -16.48
N TYR A 12 -12.28 -22.73 -15.17
CA TYR A 12 -11.86 -23.77 -14.20
C TYR A 12 -12.66 -23.75 -12.89
N LYS A 13 -13.58 -24.70 -12.71
CA LYS A 13 -14.12 -25.04 -11.38
C LYS A 13 -13.16 -25.98 -10.68
N ARG A 14 -12.69 -25.63 -9.48
CA ARG A 14 -11.82 -26.48 -8.65
C ARG A 14 -12.43 -26.70 -7.29
N GLN A 15 -12.32 -27.92 -6.80
CA GLN A 15 -12.71 -28.25 -5.43
C GLN A 15 -11.49 -28.07 -4.53
N ILE A 16 -11.60 -27.18 -3.54
CA ILE A 16 -10.56 -26.94 -2.54
C ILE A 16 -11.19 -27.09 -1.16
N VAL A 17 -10.56 -27.92 -0.34
CA VAL A 17 -10.98 -28.15 1.05
C VAL A 17 -10.21 -27.22 1.96
N THR A 18 -10.93 -26.45 2.78
CA THR A 18 -10.35 -25.55 3.77
C THR A 18 -11.07 -25.65 5.11
N ASN A 19 -10.39 -25.33 6.19
CA ASN A 19 -10.95 -25.15 7.53
C ASN A 19 -11.07 -23.66 7.90
N ALA A 20 -10.65 -22.76 7.03
CA ALA A 20 -10.78 -21.33 7.24
C ALA A 20 -12.25 -20.91 7.23
N THR A 21 -12.59 -19.98 8.10
CA THR A 21 -13.96 -19.48 8.30
C THR A 21 -14.14 -18.03 7.86
N ASN A 22 -13.05 -17.39 7.48
CA ASN A 22 -13.05 -15.96 7.11
C ASN A 22 -13.43 -15.69 5.66
N ILE A 23 -13.74 -16.71 4.85
CA ILE A 23 -14.14 -16.55 3.45
C ILE A 23 -15.64 -16.77 3.25
N LYS A 24 -16.20 -16.09 2.27
CA LYS A 24 -17.59 -16.19 1.83
C LYS A 24 -17.68 -16.26 0.31
N VAL A 25 -18.85 -16.61 -0.20
CA VAL A 25 -19.11 -16.64 -1.64
C VAL A 25 -19.01 -15.21 -2.21
N GLY A 26 -18.25 -15.06 -3.28
CA GLY A 26 -17.97 -13.78 -3.93
C GLY A 26 -16.61 -13.19 -3.58
N ASP A 27 -15.90 -13.72 -2.58
CA ASP A 27 -14.56 -13.24 -2.26
C ASP A 27 -13.54 -13.67 -3.31
N TYR A 28 -12.61 -12.80 -3.63
CA TYR A 28 -11.44 -13.08 -4.45
C TYR A 28 -10.29 -13.50 -3.55
N VAL A 29 -9.74 -14.65 -3.80
CA VAL A 29 -8.72 -15.26 -2.94
C VAL A 29 -7.59 -15.88 -3.75
N PRO A 30 -6.35 -15.83 -3.26
CA PRO A 30 -5.21 -16.46 -3.91
C PRO A 30 -5.28 -17.97 -3.75
N VAL A 31 -4.97 -18.67 -4.83
CA VAL A 31 -5.00 -20.13 -4.89
C VAL A 31 -3.66 -20.69 -5.36
N ALA A 32 -3.03 -21.49 -4.51
CA ALA A 32 -1.90 -22.31 -4.91
C ALA A 32 -2.40 -23.57 -5.65
N ARG A 33 -2.07 -23.66 -6.93
CA ARG A 33 -2.46 -24.78 -7.80
C ARG A 33 -1.59 -26.00 -7.56
N ILE A 34 -2.05 -27.17 -7.96
CA ILE A 34 -1.23 -28.39 -7.96
C ILE A 34 0.07 -28.13 -8.73
N GLY A 35 1.20 -28.43 -8.09
CA GLY A 35 2.53 -28.18 -8.61
C GLY A 35 3.16 -26.88 -8.15
N ALA A 36 2.39 -25.95 -7.57
CA ALA A 36 2.96 -24.76 -6.94
C ALA A 36 3.88 -25.12 -5.77
N VAL A 37 4.94 -24.33 -5.61
CA VAL A 37 5.87 -24.46 -4.49
C VAL A 37 5.70 -23.20 -3.64
N LEU A 38 5.31 -23.36 -2.40
CA LEU A 38 5.17 -22.32 -1.41
C LEU A 38 6.45 -22.20 -0.56
N PRO A 39 6.60 -21.14 0.24
CA PRO A 39 7.71 -20.97 1.15
C PRO A 39 7.99 -22.23 1.98
N GLY A 40 9.28 -22.52 2.22
CA GLY A 40 9.70 -23.74 2.91
C GLY A 40 9.65 -25.01 2.02
N ASP A 41 9.76 -24.83 0.71
CA ASP A 41 9.70 -25.92 -0.29
C ASP A 41 8.43 -26.78 -0.23
N PHE A 42 7.34 -26.18 0.27
CA PHE A 42 6.06 -26.88 0.39
C PHE A 42 5.37 -26.98 -0.96
N LYS A 43 5.45 -28.17 -1.56
CA LYS A 43 4.86 -28.44 -2.88
C LYS A 43 3.40 -28.89 -2.77
N ILE A 44 2.52 -28.16 -3.43
CA ILE A 44 1.09 -28.45 -3.49
C ILE A 44 0.84 -29.68 -4.37
N LYS A 45 0.20 -30.68 -3.78
CA LYS A 45 -0.17 -31.93 -4.44
C LYS A 45 -1.68 -32.13 -4.37
N LYS A 46 -2.21 -32.89 -5.33
CA LYS A 46 -3.59 -33.39 -5.26
C LYS A 46 -3.72 -34.31 -4.06
N GLY A 47 -4.65 -34.05 -3.17
CA GLY A 47 -4.81 -34.79 -1.93
C GLY A 47 -6.26 -34.99 -1.53
N LYS A 48 -6.50 -35.93 -0.60
CA LYS A 48 -7.80 -36.10 0.04
C LYS A 48 -7.70 -35.60 1.48
N LEU A 49 -8.55 -34.66 1.82
CA LEU A 49 -8.69 -34.13 3.18
C LEU A 49 -10.05 -34.56 3.72
N ARG A 50 -10.06 -35.34 4.79
CA ARG A 50 -11.28 -35.90 5.39
C ARG A 50 -12.18 -36.62 4.37
N GLY A 51 -11.55 -37.37 3.43
CA GLY A 51 -12.27 -38.13 2.40
C GLY A 51 -12.67 -37.33 1.15
N VAL A 52 -12.52 -36.01 1.16
CA VAL A 52 -12.86 -35.14 0.04
C VAL A 52 -11.61 -34.73 -0.72
N LEU A 53 -11.70 -34.76 -2.05
CA LEU A 53 -10.60 -34.40 -2.92
C LEU A 53 -10.35 -32.89 -2.88
N SER A 54 -9.07 -32.47 -2.73
CA SER A 54 -8.64 -31.09 -2.86
C SER A 54 -7.67 -30.93 -4.01
N GLU A 55 -7.93 -29.97 -4.89
CA GLU A 55 -7.17 -29.72 -6.12
C GLU A 55 -6.34 -28.42 -6.04
N GLY A 56 -5.99 -28.03 -4.84
CA GLY A 56 -5.20 -26.85 -4.54
C GLY A 56 -5.31 -26.47 -3.08
N MET A 57 -4.77 -25.33 -2.75
CA MET A 57 -4.84 -24.74 -1.42
C MET A 57 -5.10 -23.23 -1.55
N PHE A 58 -5.99 -22.70 -0.72
CA PHE A 58 -6.10 -21.25 -0.54
C PHE A 58 -4.91 -20.77 0.27
N CYS A 59 -4.40 -19.58 -0.07
CA CYS A 59 -3.22 -19.02 0.58
C CYS A 59 -3.61 -17.91 1.55
N GLY A 60 -2.99 -17.92 2.70
CA GLY A 60 -2.95 -16.79 3.64
C GLY A 60 -1.77 -15.87 3.34
N ALA A 61 -1.58 -14.87 4.18
CA ALA A 61 -0.50 -13.90 4.04
C ALA A 61 0.89 -14.55 4.16
N GLU A 62 1.04 -15.55 5.02
CA GLU A 62 2.31 -16.28 5.22
C GLU A 62 2.73 -17.04 3.97
N GLU A 63 1.80 -17.75 3.32
CA GLU A 63 2.08 -18.48 2.08
C GLU A 63 2.40 -17.54 0.91
N LEU A 64 1.96 -16.29 1.00
CA LEU A 64 2.27 -15.25 0.02
C LEU A 64 3.54 -14.46 0.37
N THR A 65 4.20 -14.79 1.48
CA THR A 65 5.36 -14.03 2.00
C THR A 65 5.10 -12.55 2.28
N ILE A 66 3.85 -12.20 2.58
CA ILE A 66 3.48 -10.86 2.96
C ILE A 66 3.81 -10.67 4.45
N PRO A 67 4.72 -9.74 4.80
CA PRO A 67 5.07 -9.52 6.20
C PRO A 67 3.84 -9.09 7.01
N SER A 68 3.68 -9.66 8.21
CA SER A 68 2.53 -9.39 9.08
C SER A 68 2.32 -7.92 9.42
N ALA A 69 3.41 -7.13 9.38
CA ALA A 69 3.35 -5.69 9.59
C ALA A 69 2.55 -4.93 8.50
N PHE A 70 2.43 -5.52 7.31
CA PHE A 70 1.70 -4.93 6.18
C PHE A 70 0.29 -5.53 5.99
N VAL A 71 -0.08 -6.48 6.83
CA VAL A 71 -1.38 -7.13 6.77
C VAL A 71 -2.29 -6.51 7.82
N GLU A 72 -3.50 -6.13 7.42
CA GLU A 72 -4.52 -5.66 8.35
C GLU A 72 -4.89 -6.77 9.35
N ASP A 73 -5.21 -6.39 10.59
CA ASP A 73 -5.40 -7.36 11.67
C ASP A 73 -6.45 -8.43 11.35
N HIS A 74 -7.52 -8.06 10.66
CA HIS A 74 -8.58 -9.00 10.27
C HIS A 74 -8.19 -9.96 9.13
N LYS A 75 -7.06 -9.73 8.46
CA LYS A 75 -6.52 -10.57 7.39
C LYS A 75 -5.31 -11.39 7.81
N LYS A 76 -4.81 -11.18 9.03
CA LYS A 76 -3.63 -11.91 9.54
C LYS A 76 -3.90 -13.40 9.70
N ASP A 77 -5.10 -13.73 10.14
CA ASP A 77 -5.51 -15.11 10.38
C ASP A 77 -6.44 -15.60 9.27
N GLY A 78 -6.08 -16.72 8.64
CA GLY A 78 -6.89 -17.36 7.63
C GLY A 78 -6.46 -17.09 6.19
N ILE A 79 -7.41 -17.14 5.27
CA ILE A 79 -7.16 -16.94 3.84
C ILE A 79 -7.05 -15.44 3.56
N TYR A 80 -6.07 -15.06 2.73
CA TYR A 80 -5.89 -13.68 2.30
C TYR A 80 -6.99 -13.28 1.30
N ILE A 81 -7.82 -12.30 1.68
CA ILE A 81 -8.91 -11.81 0.84
C ILE A 81 -8.43 -10.58 0.07
N LEU A 82 -8.64 -10.58 -1.24
CA LEU A 82 -8.29 -9.48 -2.12
C LEU A 82 -9.46 -8.49 -2.19
N ASP A 83 -9.28 -7.27 -1.69
CA ASP A 83 -10.36 -6.28 -1.55
C ASP A 83 -10.66 -5.50 -2.83
N HIS A 84 -9.68 -5.36 -3.72
CA HIS A 84 -9.78 -4.50 -4.89
C HIS A 84 -10.18 -5.28 -6.14
N GLN A 85 -11.39 -5.82 -6.14
CA GLN A 85 -11.91 -6.73 -7.16
C GLN A 85 -11.95 -6.13 -8.57
N ASP A 86 -12.05 -4.81 -8.69
CA ASP A 86 -12.10 -4.10 -9.97
C ASP A 86 -10.72 -3.93 -10.63
N SER A 87 -9.65 -4.31 -9.92
CA SER A 87 -8.27 -4.06 -10.36
C SER A 87 -7.63 -5.25 -11.06
N PHE A 88 -8.31 -6.41 -11.13
CA PHE A 88 -7.76 -7.64 -11.71
C PHE A 88 -8.85 -8.58 -12.19
N GLU A 89 -8.47 -9.48 -13.09
CA GLU A 89 -9.34 -10.52 -13.64
C GLU A 89 -9.12 -11.88 -12.96
N LEU A 90 -10.18 -12.70 -12.93
CA LEU A 90 -10.07 -14.05 -12.40
C LEU A 90 -9.07 -14.89 -13.21
N GLY A 91 -8.17 -15.57 -12.50
CA GLY A 91 -7.17 -16.43 -13.12
C GLY A 91 -5.83 -15.75 -13.38
N MET A 92 -5.70 -14.46 -13.09
CA MET A 92 -4.40 -13.77 -13.10
C MET A 92 -3.43 -14.40 -12.10
N ASP A 93 -2.13 -14.27 -12.37
CA ASP A 93 -1.11 -14.66 -11.40
C ASP A 93 -1.19 -13.71 -10.19
N VAL A 94 -1.34 -14.30 -9.01
CA VAL A 94 -1.45 -13.51 -7.76
C VAL A 94 -0.23 -12.65 -7.51
N ARG A 95 0.94 -13.04 -8.01
CA ARG A 95 2.18 -12.23 -7.89
C ARG A 95 2.08 -10.92 -8.66
N ASP A 96 1.42 -10.94 -9.82
CA ASP A 96 1.16 -9.73 -10.61
C ASP A 96 0.09 -8.87 -9.94
N VAL A 97 -0.97 -9.49 -9.42
CA VAL A 97 -2.02 -8.81 -8.65
C VAL A 97 -1.46 -8.10 -7.43
N LEU A 98 -0.60 -8.77 -6.68
CA LEU A 98 0.04 -8.22 -5.48
C LEU A 98 1.27 -7.36 -5.79
N GLY A 99 1.75 -7.38 -7.03
CA GLY A 99 2.93 -6.63 -7.45
C GLY A 99 4.26 -7.19 -6.93
N ILE A 100 4.28 -8.43 -6.47
CA ILE A 100 5.50 -9.07 -5.93
C ILE A 100 6.45 -9.61 -7.02
N ASN A 101 6.10 -9.45 -8.29
CA ASN A 101 7.00 -9.69 -9.44
C ASN A 101 7.88 -8.48 -9.79
N ASP A 102 7.85 -7.43 -8.97
CA ASP A 102 8.64 -6.22 -9.18
C ASP A 102 10.06 -6.36 -8.59
N ALA A 103 10.94 -5.45 -8.94
CA ALA A 103 12.30 -5.40 -8.43
C ALA A 103 12.44 -4.25 -7.43
N LEU A 104 12.93 -4.56 -6.24
CA LEU A 104 13.28 -3.58 -5.24
C LEU A 104 14.78 -3.27 -5.32
N ILE A 105 15.11 -1.99 -5.39
CA ILE A 105 16.49 -1.53 -5.34
C ILE A 105 16.66 -0.68 -4.07
N GLU A 106 17.55 -1.13 -3.20
CA GLU A 106 17.90 -0.38 -2.00
C GLU A 106 19.13 0.48 -2.27
N PHE A 107 19.02 1.77 -1.95
CA PHE A 107 20.11 2.73 -2.11
C PHE A 107 20.65 3.18 -0.76
N GLU A 108 21.93 3.09 -0.57
CA GLU A 108 22.60 3.74 0.55
C GLU A 108 22.96 5.17 0.15
N ILE A 109 22.26 6.13 0.73
CA ILE A 109 22.43 7.55 0.42
C ILE A 109 23.35 8.20 1.46
N THR A 110 24.46 8.73 0.99
CA THR A 110 25.42 9.46 1.84
C THR A 110 24.85 10.80 2.30
N SER A 111 25.34 11.32 3.44
CA SER A 111 24.79 12.53 4.08
C SER A 111 24.93 13.81 3.24
N ASN A 112 25.88 13.82 2.29
CA ASN A 112 26.11 14.94 1.37
C ASN A 112 25.17 14.94 0.15
N ARG A 113 24.28 13.94 0.01
CA ARG A 113 23.31 13.83 -1.08
C ARG A 113 21.87 13.73 -0.57
N PRO A 114 21.42 14.70 0.23
CA PRO A 114 20.04 14.70 0.74
C PRO A 114 18.99 14.80 -0.35
N ASP A 115 19.34 15.35 -1.52
CA ASP A 115 18.52 15.40 -2.73
C ASP A 115 18.08 14.03 -3.26
N CYS A 116 18.89 13.00 -3.01
CA CYS A 116 18.61 11.63 -3.42
C CYS A 116 17.72 10.83 -2.44
N ARG A 117 17.25 11.46 -1.35
CA ARG A 117 16.34 10.82 -0.38
C ARG A 117 14.88 10.78 -0.82
N SER A 118 14.63 10.99 -2.10
CA SER A 118 13.30 10.89 -2.71
C SER A 118 13.39 10.18 -4.05
N ILE A 119 12.26 9.60 -4.49
CA ILE A 119 12.19 8.92 -5.78
C ILE A 119 12.56 9.87 -6.92
N ILE A 120 12.09 11.12 -6.88
CA ILE A 120 12.43 12.11 -7.91
C ILE A 120 13.90 12.51 -7.90
N GLY A 121 14.53 12.52 -6.73
CA GLY A 121 15.96 12.77 -6.61
C GLY A 121 16.78 11.64 -7.25
N ILE A 122 16.47 10.40 -6.91
CA ILE A 122 17.09 9.21 -7.54
C ILE A 122 16.82 9.19 -9.05
N ALA A 123 15.60 9.54 -9.47
CA ALA A 123 15.24 9.57 -10.89
C ALA A 123 16.07 10.60 -11.68
N ARG A 124 16.41 11.76 -11.09
CA ARG A 124 17.33 12.74 -11.69
C ARG A 124 18.72 12.16 -11.91
N GLU A 125 19.27 11.49 -10.91
CA GLU A 125 20.59 10.85 -11.03
C GLU A 125 20.57 9.72 -12.06
N ALA A 126 19.53 8.89 -12.04
CA ALA A 126 19.38 7.82 -13.02
C ALA A 126 19.23 8.37 -14.45
N ALA A 127 18.48 9.45 -14.64
CA ALA A 127 18.31 10.09 -15.93
C ALA A 127 19.64 10.58 -16.52
N VAL A 128 20.46 11.24 -15.69
CA VAL A 128 21.79 11.70 -16.10
C VAL A 128 22.69 10.50 -16.43
N THR A 129 22.75 9.50 -15.54
CA THR A 129 23.63 8.34 -15.71
C THR A 129 23.28 7.51 -16.93
N LEU A 130 21.98 7.37 -17.23
CA LEU A 130 21.49 6.55 -18.33
C LEU A 130 21.27 7.35 -19.64
N GLY A 131 21.57 8.65 -19.64
CA GLY A 131 21.31 9.53 -20.79
C GLY A 131 19.84 9.57 -21.20
N LYS A 132 18.93 9.52 -20.23
CA LYS A 132 17.48 9.53 -20.43
C LYS A 132 16.87 10.86 -19.98
N GLU A 133 15.75 11.20 -20.56
CA GLU A 133 14.97 12.37 -20.13
C GLU A 133 14.18 12.04 -18.87
N LEU A 134 14.23 12.94 -17.89
CA LEU A 134 13.41 12.84 -16.68
C LEU A 134 11.97 13.29 -16.99
N LYS A 135 11.03 12.40 -16.73
CA LYS A 135 9.60 12.71 -16.82
C LYS A 135 9.07 13.05 -15.44
N TYR A 136 8.58 14.28 -15.26
CA TYR A 136 7.91 14.68 -14.04
C TYR A 136 6.47 14.19 -14.02
N PRO A 137 5.91 13.85 -12.84
CA PRO A 137 4.49 13.56 -12.72
C PRO A 137 3.67 14.81 -13.11
N GLU A 138 2.59 14.59 -13.86
CA GLU A 138 1.66 15.68 -14.20
C GLU A 138 0.79 15.98 -12.98
N ILE A 139 0.92 17.21 -12.47
CA ILE A 139 0.15 17.66 -11.31
C ILE A 139 -1.10 18.39 -11.81
N LYS A 140 -2.27 17.78 -11.57
CA LYS A 140 -3.57 18.37 -11.85
C LYS A 140 -4.27 18.70 -10.53
N VAL A 141 -4.50 19.98 -10.27
CA VAL A 141 -5.21 20.44 -9.07
C VAL A 141 -6.51 21.09 -9.50
N GLN A 142 -7.62 20.57 -9.00
CA GLN A 142 -8.91 21.25 -9.07
C GLN A 142 -9.07 22.06 -7.79
N ALA A 143 -8.91 23.37 -7.88
CA ALA A 143 -9.22 24.28 -6.78
C ALA A 143 -10.70 24.70 -6.88
N CYS A 144 -11.37 24.86 -5.74
CA CYS A 144 -12.67 25.52 -5.70
C CYS A 144 -12.45 27.06 -5.61
N ASP A 145 -13.49 27.82 -5.97
CA ASP A 145 -13.46 29.28 -5.94
C ASP A 145 -13.69 29.85 -4.53
N GLU A 146 -13.84 29.00 -3.51
CA GLU A 146 -13.97 29.45 -2.13
C GLU A 146 -12.60 29.86 -1.56
N GLU A 147 -12.49 31.11 -1.20
CA GLU A 147 -11.35 31.60 -0.42
C GLU A 147 -11.56 31.29 1.08
N MET A 148 -10.68 30.48 1.64
CA MET A 148 -10.56 30.35 3.10
C MET A 148 -9.34 31.11 3.56
N SER A 149 -9.54 32.12 4.41
CA SER A 149 -8.46 32.81 5.08
C SER A 149 -8.04 32.05 6.33
N PHE A 150 -6.82 31.57 6.36
CA PHE A 150 -6.13 31.17 7.59
C PHE A 150 -4.76 31.83 7.61
N GLU A 151 -4.33 32.21 8.79
CA GLU A 151 -3.05 32.88 8.98
C GLU A 151 -1.99 31.87 9.42
N ILE A 152 -0.82 31.96 8.81
CA ILE A 152 0.35 31.18 9.20
C ILE A 152 1.39 32.17 9.73
N ASP A 153 1.63 32.16 11.05
CA ASP A 153 2.67 32.96 11.69
C ASP A 153 3.92 32.09 11.90
N ILE A 154 5.03 32.50 11.25
CA ILE A 154 6.31 31.78 11.33
C ILE A 154 7.21 32.55 12.32
N GLN A 155 7.34 32.05 13.53
CA GLN A 155 8.08 32.68 14.63
C GLN A 155 9.55 32.21 14.73
N THR A 156 10.15 31.73 13.65
CA THR A 156 11.53 31.23 13.62
C THR A 156 12.21 31.48 12.28
N ASP A 157 13.48 31.87 12.34
CA ASP A 157 14.31 31.98 11.13
C ASP A 157 14.74 30.64 10.52
N LEU A 158 14.53 29.53 11.24
CA LEU A 158 14.89 28.18 10.78
C LEU A 158 13.90 27.65 9.75
N CYS A 159 12.67 28.14 9.74
CA CYS A 159 11.66 27.81 8.75
C CYS A 159 11.50 28.95 7.74
N LYS A 160 12.07 28.80 6.56
CA LYS A 160 12.03 29.86 5.53
C LYS A 160 10.69 29.93 4.79
N ARG A 161 9.93 28.85 4.78
CA ARG A 161 8.64 28.80 4.10
C ARG A 161 7.77 27.69 4.70
N TYR A 162 6.53 28.01 4.99
CA TYR A 162 5.48 27.06 5.35
C TYR A 162 4.25 27.34 4.51
N CYS A 163 3.66 26.30 3.93
CA CYS A 163 2.46 26.40 3.10
C CYS A 163 1.35 25.54 3.69
N GLY A 164 0.16 26.09 3.77
CA GLY A 164 -1.03 25.37 4.16
C GLY A 164 -2.06 25.36 3.04
N ARG A 165 -2.88 24.33 3.01
CA ARG A 165 -4.05 24.23 2.14
C ARG A 165 -5.19 23.55 2.87
N VAL A 166 -6.38 24.10 2.73
CA VAL A 166 -7.60 23.47 3.26
C VAL A 166 -8.19 22.55 2.21
N VAL A 167 -8.58 21.36 2.64
CA VAL A 167 -9.30 20.38 1.82
C VAL A 167 -10.62 20.09 2.52
N LYS A 168 -11.74 20.23 1.81
CA LYS A 168 -13.08 20.03 2.35
C LYS A 168 -13.64 18.67 1.96
N ASP A 169 -14.68 18.24 2.67
CA ASP A 169 -15.45 17.02 2.40
C ASP A 169 -14.59 15.75 2.37
N VAL A 170 -13.54 15.73 3.21
CA VAL A 170 -12.64 14.59 3.30
C VAL A 170 -13.34 13.43 3.99
N LYS A 171 -13.33 12.26 3.33
CA LYS A 171 -13.75 10.99 3.92
C LYS A 171 -12.51 10.17 4.24
N VAL A 172 -12.24 9.99 5.53
CA VAL A 172 -11.15 9.12 5.96
C VAL A 172 -11.52 7.67 5.67
N GLY A 173 -10.61 6.94 5.04
CA GLY A 173 -10.81 5.56 4.64
C GLY A 173 -9.51 4.94 4.15
N GLN A 174 -9.61 3.78 3.52
CA GLN A 174 -8.46 3.13 2.90
C GLN A 174 -7.98 3.90 1.67
N SER A 175 -6.67 3.90 1.46
CA SER A 175 -6.04 4.42 0.25
C SER A 175 -6.37 3.56 -0.96
N PRO A 176 -6.34 4.12 -2.18
CA PRO A 176 -6.39 3.31 -3.39
C PRO A 176 -5.29 2.25 -3.39
N TYR A 177 -5.59 1.06 -3.93
CA TYR A 177 -4.68 -0.09 -3.92
C TYR A 177 -3.29 0.23 -4.50
N TRP A 178 -3.24 0.98 -5.60
CA TRP A 178 -1.97 1.36 -6.22
C TRP A 178 -1.06 2.15 -5.28
N MET A 179 -1.65 3.01 -4.42
CA MET A 179 -0.89 3.80 -3.43
C MET A 179 -0.44 2.91 -2.27
N GLN A 180 -1.32 2.06 -1.76
CA GLN A 180 -0.96 1.08 -0.72
C GLN A 180 0.21 0.21 -1.16
N ARG A 181 0.14 -0.31 -2.40
CA ARG A 181 1.19 -1.12 -2.98
C ARG A 181 2.53 -0.37 -3.02
N LYS A 182 2.54 0.87 -3.51
CA LYS A 182 3.77 1.69 -3.58
C LYS A 182 4.37 2.00 -2.20
N LEU A 183 3.54 2.20 -1.20
CA LEU A 183 3.99 2.37 0.17
C LEU A 183 4.60 1.08 0.73
N ILE A 184 3.96 -0.05 0.52
CA ILE A 184 4.46 -1.38 0.94
C ILE A 184 5.81 -1.68 0.27
N GLU A 185 5.93 -1.45 -1.03
CA GLU A 185 7.18 -1.60 -1.79
C GLU A 185 8.31 -0.71 -1.21
N ALA A 186 7.98 0.46 -0.69
CA ALA A 186 8.91 1.36 -0.01
C ALA A 186 9.12 1.03 1.49
N GLY A 187 8.57 -0.08 1.99
CA GLY A 187 8.69 -0.49 3.38
C GLY A 187 7.79 0.26 4.37
N MET A 188 6.78 0.98 3.89
CA MET A 188 5.84 1.74 4.71
C MET A 188 4.49 1.04 4.80
N ARG A 189 3.93 0.94 6.01
CA ARG A 189 2.60 0.37 6.22
C ARG A 189 1.52 1.38 5.84
N PRO A 190 0.56 1.03 4.96
CA PRO A 190 -0.64 1.84 4.74
C PRO A 190 -1.50 1.92 6.02
N ILE A 191 -2.05 3.10 6.30
CA ILE A 191 -2.86 3.36 7.51
C ILE A 191 -4.24 3.90 7.11
N SER A 192 -4.27 5.03 6.42
CA SER A 192 -5.47 5.68 5.92
C SER A 192 -5.11 6.58 4.74
N ASN A 193 -6.08 6.89 3.90
CA ASN A 193 -5.85 7.72 2.71
C ASN A 193 -5.15 9.05 3.03
N ILE A 194 -5.44 9.68 4.16
CA ILE A 194 -4.80 10.95 4.55
C ILE A 194 -3.32 10.75 4.91
N VAL A 195 -3.04 9.78 5.78
CA VAL A 195 -1.66 9.47 6.20
C VAL A 195 -0.85 8.97 5.01
N ASP A 196 -1.44 8.11 4.20
CA ASP A 196 -0.78 7.48 3.07
C ASP A 196 -0.43 8.50 1.98
N ILE A 197 -1.31 9.49 1.71
CA ILE A 197 -1.00 10.61 0.81
C ILE A 197 0.22 11.39 1.31
N THR A 198 0.29 11.72 2.60
CA THR A 198 1.44 12.45 3.15
C THR A 198 2.73 11.66 3.02
N ASN A 199 2.69 10.37 3.30
CA ASN A 199 3.82 9.47 3.16
C ASN A 199 4.23 9.28 1.70
N TYR A 200 3.27 9.10 0.80
CA TYR A 200 3.52 8.94 -0.63
C TYR A 200 4.23 10.17 -1.22
N VAL A 201 3.72 11.38 -0.93
CA VAL A 201 4.34 12.62 -1.42
C VAL A 201 5.73 12.82 -0.83
N MET A 202 5.94 12.47 0.44
CA MET A 202 7.26 12.53 1.06
C MET A 202 8.25 11.59 0.37
N LEU A 203 7.85 10.36 0.05
CA LEU A 203 8.68 9.40 -0.68
C LEU A 203 8.97 9.88 -2.11
N GLU A 204 7.94 10.35 -2.81
CA GLU A 204 8.07 10.72 -4.22
C GLU A 204 8.88 12.00 -4.40
N LEU A 205 8.56 13.05 -3.65
CA LEU A 205 9.09 14.40 -3.84
C LEU A 205 10.13 14.82 -2.77
N GLY A 206 10.25 14.08 -1.68
CA GLY A 206 11.13 14.44 -0.56
C GLY A 206 10.56 15.56 0.32
N GLN A 207 9.27 15.90 0.17
CA GLN A 207 8.64 16.97 0.92
C GLN A 207 7.72 16.39 2.00
N PRO A 208 8.07 16.51 3.29
CA PRO A 208 7.19 16.13 4.39
C PRO A 208 5.91 16.95 4.39
N LEU A 209 4.78 16.29 4.66
CA LEU A 209 3.48 16.91 4.82
C LEU A 209 2.88 16.51 6.16
N HIS A 210 2.04 17.38 6.69
CA HIS A 210 1.24 17.11 7.87
C HIS A 210 -0.22 17.41 7.56
N ALA A 211 -1.10 16.53 7.99
CA ALA A 211 -2.54 16.72 7.89
C ALA A 211 -3.11 16.91 9.30
N PHE A 212 -3.99 17.91 9.43
CA PHE A 212 -4.63 18.26 10.69
C PHE A 212 -6.13 18.39 10.46
N ASP A 213 -6.93 18.02 11.45
CA ASP A 213 -8.33 18.38 11.46
C ASP A 213 -8.46 19.88 11.76
N LEU A 214 -9.13 20.60 10.86
CA LEU A 214 -9.25 22.06 10.98
C LEU A 214 -10.09 22.46 12.22
N ASP A 215 -11.07 21.64 12.59
CA ASP A 215 -11.92 21.92 13.76
C ASP A 215 -11.16 21.76 15.09
N ASP A 216 -10.11 20.93 15.09
CA ASP A 216 -9.25 20.72 16.27
C ASP A 216 -8.13 21.78 16.38
N ILE A 217 -7.88 22.56 15.31
CA ILE A 217 -6.83 23.56 15.30
C ILE A 217 -7.33 24.89 15.88
N LYS A 218 -7.07 25.11 17.14
CA LYS A 218 -7.29 26.44 17.77
C LYS A 218 -6.11 27.38 17.58
N TYR A 219 -4.89 26.86 17.64
CA TYR A 219 -3.62 27.58 17.40
C TYR A 219 -2.58 26.59 16.88
N LEU A 220 -2.10 26.77 15.67
CA LEU A 220 -0.98 26.01 15.14
C LEU A 220 0.32 26.74 15.45
N SER A 221 1.03 26.32 16.48
CA SER A 221 2.37 26.82 16.77
C SER A 221 3.42 25.94 16.09
N LEU A 222 4.38 26.55 15.38
CA LEU A 222 5.51 25.84 14.79
C LEU A 222 6.40 25.13 15.82
N ILE A 223 6.35 25.54 17.09
CA ILE A 223 7.05 24.88 18.20
C ILE A 223 6.49 23.47 18.44
N HIS A 224 5.21 23.24 18.19
CA HIS A 224 4.60 21.90 18.26
C HIS A 224 4.86 21.04 17.03
N ILE A 225 5.27 21.61 15.92
CA ILE A 225 5.63 20.92 14.69
C ILE A 225 7.09 20.43 14.72
N SER A 226 7.92 20.98 15.60
CA SER A 226 9.35 20.62 15.70
C SER A 226 9.61 19.27 16.37
N GLU A 227 8.59 18.57 16.90
CA GLU A 227 8.69 17.19 17.38
C GLU A 227 7.72 16.23 16.64
N PRO A 228 7.87 16.01 15.33
CA PRO A 228 6.93 15.16 14.57
C PRO A 228 7.12 13.66 14.84
N THR A 229 8.16 13.26 15.56
CA THR A 229 8.56 11.85 15.66
C THR A 229 7.94 11.09 16.84
N ARG A 230 7.26 11.77 17.77
CA ARG A 230 6.75 11.10 18.99
C ARG A 230 5.26 10.72 18.98
N HIS A 231 4.46 11.24 18.07
CA HIS A 231 3.01 10.97 18.07
C HIS A 231 2.50 9.97 17.04
N TRP A 232 3.39 9.39 16.24
CA TRP A 232 2.98 8.43 15.19
C TRP A 232 3.44 7.00 15.44
N ALA A 233 3.71 6.65 16.70
CA ALA A 233 3.83 5.28 17.15
C ALA A 233 2.52 4.83 17.79
N ILE A 234 1.45 4.78 17.01
CA ILE A 234 0.24 4.04 17.35
C ILE A 234 -0.16 3.20 16.15
#